data_01209059e5998465d550c6330d329795
#
_entry.id   01209059e5998465d550c6330d329795
#
_cell.length_a   1.000
_cell.length_b   1.000
_cell.length_c   1.000
_cell.angle_alpha   90.00
_cell.angle_beta   90.00
_cell.angle_gamma   90.00
#
_symmetry.space_group_name_H-M   'P 1'
#
loop_
_entity.id
_entity.type
_entity.pdbx_description
1 polymer ?
#
loop_
_entity_poly.entity_id
_entity_poly.type
_entity_poly.pdbx_seq_one_letter_code
_entity_poly.pdbx_strand_id
1 'polypeptide(L)'
;ILIEKDSNLVKKLKIKYSKNKKIRIYDADILKFNIDKIKKRDFIVFGNLPYNISSQILVKFLKSKKWPPNFNDIVFMFQKELGEKIIGKFPSLSYGRLSILSNYRLSLINKFLVSRNSFFPKPKITSMVIHLKPKKKNISSIKKIDNLEKITNILFSNKRKMINKNIKKILNFDKIKKIKGLKLNLRPSEVKPEIYYKITELYEKS
;
A
#
# COMPACT_ATOMS: atom_id res chain seq x y z
N ILE A 1 9.56 -11.38 -15.47
CA ILE A 1 10.40 -10.22 -15.13
C ILE A 1 10.88 -10.40 -13.71
N LEU A 2 12.18 -10.31 -13.49
CA LEU A 2 12.83 -10.28 -12.18
C LEU A 2 13.46 -8.90 -12.01
N ILE A 3 13.26 -8.28 -10.85
CA ILE A 3 13.86 -6.99 -10.49
C ILE A 3 14.65 -7.22 -9.20
N GLU A 4 15.95 -7.03 -9.26
CA GLU A 4 16.87 -7.25 -8.15
C GLU A 4 17.87 -6.09 -8.10
N LYS A 5 18.18 -5.62 -6.90
CA LYS A 5 19.07 -4.50 -6.65
C LYS A 5 20.51 -4.96 -6.32
N ASP A 6 20.67 -6.15 -5.77
CA ASP A 6 21.97 -6.70 -5.46
C ASP A 6 22.65 -7.20 -6.74
N SER A 7 23.68 -6.48 -7.18
CA SER A 7 24.40 -6.79 -8.44
C SER A 7 25.04 -8.18 -8.42
N ASN A 8 25.40 -8.74 -7.25
CA ASN A 8 25.94 -10.10 -7.16
C ASN A 8 24.84 -11.14 -7.40
N LEU A 9 23.64 -10.90 -6.82
CA LEU A 9 22.49 -11.75 -7.10
C LEU A 9 22.04 -11.62 -8.56
N VAL A 10 22.07 -10.43 -9.13
CA VAL A 10 21.77 -10.21 -10.55
C VAL A 10 22.70 -11.03 -11.46
N LYS A 11 24.01 -11.03 -11.17
CA LYS A 11 24.99 -11.84 -11.92
C LYS A 11 24.65 -13.33 -11.85
N LYS A 12 24.40 -13.84 -10.63
CA LYS A 12 23.99 -15.25 -10.43
C LYS A 12 22.70 -15.60 -11.17
N LEU A 13 21.70 -14.73 -11.12
CA LEU A 13 20.42 -14.92 -11.83
C LEU A 13 20.61 -14.93 -13.34
N LYS A 14 21.44 -14.03 -13.90
CA LYS A 14 21.75 -13.98 -15.33
C LYS A 14 22.44 -15.27 -15.79
N ILE A 15 23.38 -15.80 -15.02
CA ILE A 15 24.04 -17.09 -15.32
C ILE A 15 23.01 -18.22 -15.27
N LYS A 16 22.25 -18.32 -14.18
CA LYS A 16 21.26 -19.38 -13.95
C LYS A 16 20.22 -19.46 -15.07
N TYR A 17 19.78 -18.29 -15.57
CA TYR A 17 18.70 -18.21 -16.56
C TYR A 17 19.19 -17.81 -17.96
N SER A 18 20.49 -17.91 -18.24
CA SER A 18 21.10 -17.50 -19.52
C SER A 18 20.44 -18.14 -20.75
N LYS A 19 20.06 -19.41 -20.65
CA LYS A 19 19.38 -20.16 -21.72
C LYS A 19 17.88 -19.91 -21.81
N ASN A 20 17.26 -19.20 -20.85
CA ASN A 20 15.81 -18.99 -20.82
C ASN A 20 15.43 -17.60 -21.33
N LYS A 21 15.15 -17.49 -22.62
CA LYS A 21 14.76 -16.23 -23.30
C LYS A 21 13.43 -15.63 -22.78
N LYS A 22 12.63 -16.37 -22.00
CA LYS A 22 11.37 -15.89 -21.41
C LYS A 22 11.60 -15.05 -20.15
N ILE A 23 12.78 -15.13 -19.52
CA ILE A 23 13.11 -14.43 -18.28
C ILE A 23 13.88 -13.15 -18.61
N ARG A 24 13.37 -12.01 -18.15
CA ARG A 24 14.05 -10.71 -18.22
C ARG A 24 14.46 -10.29 -16.81
N ILE A 25 15.73 -10.00 -16.61
CA ILE A 25 16.31 -9.62 -15.33
C ILE A 25 16.76 -8.16 -15.41
N TYR A 26 16.25 -7.35 -14.48
CA TYR A 26 16.61 -5.95 -14.34
C TYR A 26 17.48 -5.77 -13.09
N ASP A 27 18.68 -5.23 -13.28
CA ASP A 27 19.53 -4.72 -12.19
C ASP A 27 18.99 -3.33 -11.80
N ALA A 28 18.09 -3.30 -10.85
CA ALA A 28 17.38 -2.08 -10.50
C ALA A 28 16.77 -2.12 -9.08
N ASP A 29 16.73 -0.95 -8.44
CA ASP A 29 15.97 -0.75 -7.22
C ASP A 29 14.47 -0.69 -7.54
N ILE A 30 13.70 -1.62 -6.97
CA ILE A 30 12.24 -1.67 -7.16
C ILE A 30 11.56 -0.34 -6.79
N LEU A 31 12.07 0.40 -5.81
CA LEU A 31 11.51 1.70 -5.43
C LEU A 31 11.69 2.77 -6.53
N LYS A 32 12.73 2.65 -7.35
CA LYS A 32 13.02 3.56 -8.48
C LYS A 32 12.50 3.03 -9.82
N PHE A 33 12.27 1.73 -9.93
CA PHE A 33 11.82 1.08 -11.17
C PHE A 33 10.43 1.56 -11.58
N ASN A 34 10.26 1.99 -12.81
CA ASN A 34 8.96 2.43 -13.32
C ASN A 34 8.09 1.22 -13.74
N ILE A 35 7.18 0.82 -12.87
CA ILE A 35 6.28 -0.32 -13.07
C ILE A 35 5.31 -0.06 -14.24
N ASP A 36 4.90 1.19 -14.45
CA ASP A 36 3.97 1.56 -15.53
C ASP A 36 4.58 1.37 -16.94
N LYS A 37 5.92 1.22 -17.04
CA LYS A 37 6.61 0.84 -18.29
C LYS A 37 6.42 -0.64 -18.68
N ILE A 38 5.92 -1.47 -17.77
CA ILE A 38 5.59 -2.86 -18.10
C ILE A 38 4.33 -2.87 -18.95
N LYS A 39 4.51 -2.96 -20.28
CA LYS A 39 3.39 -2.92 -21.25
C LYS A 39 2.51 -4.16 -21.21
N LYS A 40 3.01 -5.30 -20.70
CA LYS A 40 2.22 -6.53 -20.54
C LYS A 40 1.06 -6.27 -19.61
N ARG A 41 -0.11 -6.80 -19.94
CA ARG A 41 -1.30 -6.79 -19.09
C ARG A 41 -1.51 -8.15 -18.43
N ASP A 42 -2.34 -8.18 -17.42
CA ASP A 42 -2.82 -9.42 -16.78
C ASP A 42 -1.68 -10.25 -16.18
N PHE A 43 -0.76 -9.59 -15.48
CA PHE A 43 0.33 -10.26 -14.77
C PHE A 43 0.14 -10.23 -13.25
N ILE A 44 0.79 -11.16 -12.58
CA ILE A 44 0.81 -11.26 -11.12
C ILE A 44 2.16 -10.75 -10.63
N VAL A 45 2.15 -9.99 -9.55
CA VAL A 45 3.35 -9.49 -8.87
C VAL A 45 3.60 -10.34 -7.64
N PHE A 46 4.76 -11.01 -7.60
CA PHE A 46 5.22 -11.75 -6.43
C PHE A 46 6.39 -11.04 -5.77
N GLY A 47 6.44 -11.08 -4.43
CA GLY A 47 7.57 -10.54 -3.69
C GLY A 47 7.74 -11.14 -2.30
N ASN A 48 8.91 -11.74 -2.09
CA ASN A 48 9.47 -11.93 -0.75
C ASN A 48 10.29 -10.68 -0.45
N LEU A 49 9.68 -9.68 0.19
CA LEU A 49 10.20 -8.34 0.28
C LEU A 49 11.13 -8.14 1.49
N PRO A 50 12.20 -7.32 1.36
CA PRO A 50 12.95 -6.87 2.52
C PRO A 50 12.03 -6.11 3.49
N TYR A 51 11.99 -6.51 4.74
CA TYR A 51 11.01 -6.02 5.71
C TYR A 51 11.06 -4.50 5.93
N ASN A 52 12.26 -3.91 5.89
CA ASN A 52 12.48 -2.48 6.12
C ASN A 52 11.86 -1.57 5.03
N ILE A 53 11.64 -2.07 3.82
CA ILE A 53 11.08 -1.30 2.70
C ILE A 53 9.77 -1.89 2.15
N SER A 54 9.27 -2.97 2.72
CA SER A 54 8.11 -3.70 2.19
C SER A 54 6.83 -2.86 2.13
N SER A 55 6.58 -1.99 3.11
CA SER A 55 5.46 -1.04 3.08
C SER A 55 5.62 0.01 1.96
N GLN A 56 6.84 0.49 1.72
CA GLN A 56 7.13 1.45 0.66
C GLN A 56 6.91 0.81 -0.72
N ILE A 57 7.31 -0.45 -0.88
CA ILE A 57 7.07 -1.21 -2.11
C ILE A 57 5.56 -1.33 -2.36
N LEU A 58 4.76 -1.73 -1.36
CA LEU A 58 3.31 -1.79 -1.51
C LEU A 58 2.72 -0.44 -1.92
N VAL A 59 3.09 0.64 -1.21
CA VAL A 59 2.62 2.00 -1.53
C VAL A 59 2.99 2.41 -2.95
N LYS A 60 4.16 2.03 -3.44
CA LYS A 60 4.56 2.26 -4.83
C LYS A 60 3.58 1.61 -5.83
N PHE A 61 3.16 0.36 -5.59
CA PHE A 61 2.15 -0.29 -6.43
C PHE A 61 0.78 0.39 -6.32
N LEU A 62 0.41 0.85 -5.13
CA LEU A 62 -0.82 1.65 -4.94
C LEU A 62 -0.80 2.97 -5.72
N LYS A 63 0.39 3.53 -5.99
CA LYS A 63 0.59 4.79 -6.71
C LYS A 63 0.71 4.65 -8.23
N SER A 64 0.42 3.49 -8.81
CA SER A 64 0.32 3.34 -10.27
C SER A 64 -0.51 4.46 -10.87
N LYS A 65 0.03 5.13 -11.89
CA LYS A 65 -0.59 6.31 -12.52
C LYS A 65 -1.94 5.99 -13.14
N LYS A 66 -2.01 4.83 -13.81
CA LYS A 66 -3.25 4.30 -14.38
C LYS A 66 -3.91 3.35 -13.37
N TRP A 67 -5.19 3.57 -13.09
CA TRP A 67 -5.98 2.65 -12.28
C TRP A 67 -7.28 2.25 -12.98
N PRO A 68 -7.63 0.96 -13.09
CA PRO A 68 -6.85 -0.21 -12.65
C PRO A 68 -5.49 -0.32 -13.35
N PRO A 69 -4.47 -0.87 -12.64
CA PRO A 69 -3.14 -1.06 -13.20
C PRO A 69 -3.09 -2.22 -14.18
N ASN A 70 -1.93 -2.46 -14.81
CA ASN A 70 -1.74 -3.60 -15.71
C ASN A 70 -1.57 -4.95 -14.99
N PHE A 71 -1.34 -4.98 -13.68
CA PHE A 71 -1.29 -6.21 -12.90
C PHE A 71 -2.66 -6.55 -12.32
N ASN A 72 -2.95 -7.85 -12.27
CA ASN A 72 -4.22 -8.35 -11.74
C ASN A 72 -4.14 -8.71 -10.26
N ASP A 73 -2.98 -9.14 -9.80
CA ASP A 73 -2.79 -9.64 -8.45
C ASP A 73 -1.43 -9.23 -7.90
N ILE A 74 -1.37 -9.06 -6.57
CA ILE A 74 -0.17 -8.86 -5.79
C ILE A 74 -0.12 -9.93 -4.71
N VAL A 75 0.96 -10.69 -4.66
CA VAL A 75 1.23 -11.68 -3.63
C VAL A 75 2.54 -11.34 -2.95
N PHE A 76 2.45 -10.70 -1.79
CA PHE A 76 3.62 -10.24 -1.05
C PHE A 76 3.69 -10.88 0.33
N MET A 77 4.93 -11.12 0.78
CA MET A 77 5.20 -11.52 2.15
C MET A 77 5.67 -10.33 2.97
N PHE A 78 5.05 -10.18 4.16
CA PHE A 78 5.33 -9.12 5.12
C PHE A 78 5.61 -9.72 6.50
N GLN A 79 6.16 -8.93 7.42
CA GLN A 79 6.05 -9.23 8.84
C GLN A 79 4.57 -9.28 9.24
N LYS A 80 4.18 -10.22 10.12
CA LYS A 80 2.78 -10.42 10.54
C LYS A 80 2.10 -9.11 10.94
N GLU A 81 2.72 -8.32 11.82
CA GLU A 81 2.15 -7.07 12.29
C GLU A 81 1.91 -6.06 11.16
N LEU A 82 2.85 -5.94 10.22
CA LEU A 82 2.69 -5.08 9.05
C LEU A 82 1.57 -5.59 8.13
N GLY A 83 1.52 -6.90 7.92
CA GLY A 83 0.45 -7.54 7.16
C GLY A 83 -0.93 -7.24 7.74
N GLU A 84 -1.09 -7.36 9.06
CA GLU A 84 -2.32 -6.99 9.76
C GLU A 84 -2.69 -5.52 9.56
N LYS A 85 -1.72 -4.59 9.62
CA LYS A 85 -1.94 -3.17 9.34
C LYS A 85 -2.31 -2.87 7.89
N ILE A 86 -1.85 -3.66 6.92
CA ILE A 86 -2.22 -3.50 5.51
C ILE A 86 -3.68 -3.86 5.27
N ILE A 87 -4.15 -4.96 5.87
CA ILE A 87 -5.50 -5.50 5.66
C ILE A 87 -6.51 -5.08 6.74
N GLY A 88 -6.09 -4.28 7.70
CA GLY A 88 -6.92 -3.83 8.81
C GLY A 88 -8.23 -3.20 8.34
N LYS A 89 -9.35 -3.59 8.96
CA LYS A 89 -10.68 -3.02 8.68
C LYS A 89 -11.11 -2.13 9.84
N PHE A 90 -11.90 -1.12 9.55
CA PHE A 90 -12.58 -0.32 10.57
C PHE A 90 -13.80 -1.09 11.13
N PRO A 91 -14.03 -1.07 12.44
CA PRO A 91 -13.12 -0.66 13.51
C PRO A 91 -12.23 -1.85 13.93
N SER A 92 -10.92 -1.66 14.00
CA SER A 92 -9.99 -2.67 14.57
C SER A 92 -8.71 -2.02 15.06
N LEU A 93 -7.95 -2.72 15.91
CA LEU A 93 -6.64 -2.27 16.40
C LEU A 93 -5.60 -2.12 15.26
N SER A 94 -5.74 -2.90 14.21
CA SER A 94 -4.88 -2.86 13.03
C SER A 94 -5.26 -1.76 12.04
N TYR A 95 -6.43 -1.11 12.24
CA TYR A 95 -6.87 -0.03 11.37
C TYR A 95 -5.99 1.22 11.50
N GLY A 96 -5.61 1.78 10.38
CA GLY A 96 -4.77 2.96 10.35
C GLY A 96 -4.45 3.42 8.94
N ARG A 97 -3.44 4.31 8.83
CA ARG A 97 -3.06 4.94 7.57
C ARG A 97 -2.86 3.96 6.41
N LEU A 98 -2.12 2.88 6.68
CA LEU A 98 -1.77 1.93 5.61
C LEU A 98 -3.00 1.14 5.14
N SER A 99 -3.89 0.75 6.07
CA SER A 99 -5.13 0.08 5.70
C SER A 99 -6.10 0.98 4.93
N ILE A 100 -6.17 2.27 5.25
CA ILE A 100 -6.99 3.23 4.49
C ILE A 100 -6.53 3.29 3.04
N LEU A 101 -5.21 3.42 2.81
CA LEU A 101 -4.63 3.46 1.47
C LEU A 101 -4.83 2.13 0.72
N SER A 102 -4.53 1.01 1.38
CA SER A 102 -4.65 -0.32 0.77
C SER A 102 -6.10 -0.63 0.43
N ASN A 103 -7.01 -0.48 1.38
CA ASN A 103 -8.44 -0.77 1.17
C ASN A 103 -9.12 0.20 0.18
N TYR A 104 -8.53 1.35 -0.10
CA TYR A 104 -9.02 2.23 -1.16
C TYR A 104 -8.88 1.59 -2.54
N ARG A 105 -7.73 1.00 -2.85
CA ARG A 105 -7.39 0.46 -4.18
C ARG A 105 -7.37 -1.05 -4.29
N LEU A 106 -7.20 -1.78 -3.17
CA LEU A 106 -7.03 -3.24 -3.17
C LEU A 106 -8.12 -3.94 -2.38
N SER A 107 -8.42 -5.17 -2.78
CA SER A 107 -9.24 -6.13 -2.04
C SER A 107 -8.36 -7.27 -1.55
N LEU A 108 -8.54 -7.69 -0.32
CA LEU A 108 -7.93 -8.91 0.20
C LEU A 108 -8.63 -10.12 -0.43
N ILE A 109 -7.85 -11.00 -1.06
CA ILE A 109 -8.32 -12.28 -1.61
C ILE A 109 -8.02 -13.40 -0.63
N ASN A 110 -6.76 -13.50 -0.19
CA ASN A 110 -6.33 -14.54 0.76
C ASN A 110 -5.17 -14.07 1.61
N LYS A 111 -4.95 -14.71 2.75
CA LYS A 111 -3.80 -14.55 3.61
C LYS A 111 -3.48 -15.83 4.36
N PHE A 112 -2.20 -16.06 4.65
CA PHE A 112 -1.77 -17.13 5.55
C PHE A 112 -0.48 -16.74 6.29
N LEU A 113 -0.27 -17.37 7.42
CA LEU A 113 0.94 -17.17 8.23
C LEU A 113 2.03 -18.14 7.77
N VAL A 114 3.27 -17.65 7.75
CA VAL A 114 4.46 -18.46 7.51
C VAL A 114 5.28 -18.46 8.81
N SER A 115 5.46 -19.66 9.36
CA SER A 115 6.24 -19.83 10.57
C SER A 115 7.68 -19.35 10.37
N ARG A 116 8.27 -18.73 11.39
CA ARG A 116 9.69 -18.42 11.42
C ARG A 116 10.60 -19.63 11.22
N ASN A 117 10.11 -20.83 11.54
CA ASN A 117 10.85 -22.09 11.35
C ASN A 117 11.00 -22.50 9.88
N SER A 118 10.26 -21.86 8.96
CA SER A 118 10.33 -22.12 7.52
C SER A 118 11.48 -21.36 6.82
N PHE A 119 12.32 -20.65 7.59
CA PHE A 119 13.40 -19.83 7.03
C PHE A 119 14.76 -20.21 7.58
N PHE A 120 15.78 -20.07 6.76
CA PHE A 120 17.18 -20.14 7.16
C PHE A 120 17.97 -18.94 6.60
N PRO A 121 18.63 -18.13 7.45
CA PRO A 121 18.56 -18.13 8.91
C PRO A 121 17.16 -17.79 9.42
N LYS A 122 16.80 -18.31 10.61
CA LYS A 122 15.49 -18.13 11.22
C LYS A 122 15.25 -16.66 11.62
N PRO A 123 14.22 -15.97 11.11
CA PRO A 123 13.90 -14.62 11.51
C PRO A 123 13.33 -14.58 12.95
N LYS A 124 13.40 -13.39 13.59
CA LYS A 124 12.86 -13.19 14.95
C LYS A 124 11.33 -13.22 15.01
N ILE A 125 10.65 -12.97 13.90
CA ILE A 125 9.21 -12.75 13.82
C ILE A 125 8.53 -13.59 12.73
N THR A 126 7.26 -13.91 12.98
CA THR A 126 6.39 -14.60 12.03
C THR A 126 6.10 -13.73 10.82
N SER A 127 6.01 -14.32 9.65
CA SER A 127 5.64 -13.66 8.40
C SER A 127 4.19 -13.93 8.04
N MET A 128 3.64 -13.09 7.18
CA MET A 128 2.30 -13.25 6.60
C MET A 128 2.40 -13.04 5.09
N VAL A 129 1.93 -13.99 4.32
CA VAL A 129 1.69 -13.82 2.88
C VAL A 129 0.29 -13.27 2.70
N ILE A 130 0.17 -12.26 1.87
CA ILE A 130 -1.10 -11.60 1.55
C ILE A 130 -1.27 -11.56 0.04
N HIS A 131 -2.43 -12.07 -0.42
CA HIS A 131 -2.87 -11.96 -1.79
C HIS A 131 -3.89 -10.83 -1.92
N LEU A 132 -3.56 -9.82 -2.70
CA LEU A 132 -4.35 -8.62 -2.92
C LEU A 132 -4.70 -8.48 -4.41
N LYS A 133 -5.90 -7.96 -4.69
CA LYS A 133 -6.38 -7.71 -6.04
C LYS A 133 -6.76 -6.25 -6.23
N PRO A 134 -6.34 -5.57 -7.31
CA PRO A 134 -6.79 -4.23 -7.64
C PRO A 134 -8.30 -4.16 -7.81
N LYS A 135 -8.93 -3.17 -7.18
CA LYS A 135 -10.35 -2.89 -7.40
C LYS A 135 -10.56 -2.26 -8.77
N LYS A 136 -11.52 -2.74 -9.53
CA LYS A 136 -11.84 -2.22 -10.86
C LYS A 136 -12.47 -0.83 -10.81
N LYS A 137 -13.27 -0.54 -9.78
CA LYS A 137 -13.91 0.77 -9.56
C LYS A 137 -13.37 1.40 -8.28
N ASN A 138 -13.08 2.69 -8.33
CA ASN A 138 -12.76 3.45 -7.13
C ASN A 138 -14.01 3.66 -6.27
N ILE A 139 -13.84 3.67 -4.95
CA ILE A 139 -14.92 3.89 -3.98
C ILE A 139 -15.34 5.38 -3.96
N SER A 140 -14.47 6.26 -4.44
CA SER A 140 -14.68 7.71 -4.44
C SER A 140 -13.99 8.38 -5.63
N SER A 141 -14.24 9.68 -5.84
CA SER A 141 -13.73 10.47 -6.98
C SER A 141 -12.34 11.08 -6.73
N ILE A 142 -11.50 10.48 -5.88
CA ILE A 142 -10.13 10.95 -5.65
C ILE A 142 -9.32 10.88 -6.95
N LYS A 143 -8.78 12.02 -7.37
CA LYS A 143 -7.98 12.13 -8.61
C LYS A 143 -6.56 11.58 -8.44
N LYS A 144 -5.91 11.89 -7.30
CA LYS A 144 -4.53 11.49 -7.02
C LYS A 144 -4.44 10.78 -5.67
N ILE A 145 -4.01 9.52 -5.68
CA ILE A 145 -3.81 8.72 -4.45
C ILE A 145 -2.76 9.36 -3.51
N ASP A 146 -1.82 10.12 -4.07
CA ASP A 146 -0.83 10.89 -3.30
C ASP A 146 -1.49 11.89 -2.34
N ASN A 147 -2.65 12.45 -2.72
CA ASN A 147 -3.40 13.33 -1.85
C ASN A 147 -4.02 12.57 -0.66
N LEU A 148 -4.53 11.37 -0.87
CA LEU A 148 -5.01 10.52 0.22
C LEU A 148 -3.85 10.13 1.14
N GLU A 149 -2.68 9.81 0.60
CA GLU A 149 -1.48 9.53 1.40
C GLU A 149 -1.07 10.76 2.23
N LYS A 150 -1.02 11.95 1.63
CA LYS A 150 -0.71 13.23 2.30
C LYS A 150 -1.68 13.50 3.45
N ILE A 151 -2.97 13.38 3.20
CA ILE A 151 -4.03 13.64 4.17
C ILE A 151 -3.97 12.65 5.33
N THR A 152 -3.82 11.37 5.04
CA THR A 152 -3.67 10.36 6.08
C THR A 152 -2.39 10.56 6.88
N ASN A 153 -1.28 11.01 6.26
CA ASN A 153 -0.05 11.39 6.97
C ASN A 153 -0.29 12.51 7.96
N ILE A 154 -0.95 13.60 7.54
CA ILE A 154 -1.22 14.77 8.39
C ILE A 154 -2.14 14.37 9.55
N LEU A 155 -3.23 13.65 9.27
CA LEU A 155 -4.21 13.30 10.30
C LEU A 155 -3.66 12.27 11.30
N PHE A 156 -2.84 11.33 10.86
CA PHE A 156 -2.20 10.33 11.73
C PHE A 156 -0.86 10.77 12.34
N SER A 157 -0.40 12.01 12.09
CA SER A 157 0.87 12.49 12.68
C SER A 157 0.88 12.44 14.21
N ASN A 158 -0.30 12.62 14.83
CA ASN A 158 -0.53 12.53 16.27
C ASN A 158 -1.67 11.55 16.58
N LYS A 159 -1.42 10.24 16.48
CA LYS A 159 -2.43 9.17 16.64
C LYS A 159 -3.26 9.23 17.92
N ARG A 160 -2.69 9.74 19.02
CA ARG A 160 -3.36 9.84 20.34
C ARG A 160 -4.18 11.11 20.52
N LYS A 161 -4.05 12.11 19.64
CA LYS A 161 -4.77 13.38 19.70
C LYS A 161 -5.99 13.37 18.77
N MET A 162 -7.00 14.19 19.09
CA MET A 162 -8.16 14.42 18.23
C MET A 162 -7.75 15.06 16.91
N ILE A 163 -8.53 14.83 15.85
CA ILE A 163 -8.22 15.31 14.49
C ILE A 163 -8.45 16.81 14.30
N ASN A 164 -9.11 17.50 15.23
CA ASN A 164 -9.56 18.88 15.13
C ASN A 164 -8.47 19.89 14.71
N LYS A 165 -7.24 19.79 15.27
CA LYS A 165 -6.13 20.66 14.90
C LYS A 165 -5.55 20.31 13.53
N ASN A 166 -5.42 19.02 13.22
CA ASN A 166 -4.77 18.57 11.99
C ASN A 166 -5.66 18.77 10.77
N ILE A 167 -6.98 18.61 10.89
CA ILE A 167 -7.89 18.81 9.76
C ILE A 167 -7.94 20.27 9.28
N LYS A 168 -7.80 21.23 10.20
CA LYS A 168 -7.71 22.68 9.88
C LYS A 168 -6.50 23.05 9.05
N LYS A 169 -5.46 22.20 9.04
CA LYS A 169 -4.28 22.36 8.15
C LYS A 169 -4.56 21.91 6.72
N ILE A 170 -5.67 21.20 6.49
CA ILE A 170 -6.02 20.57 5.21
C ILE A 170 -7.18 21.29 4.55
N LEU A 171 -8.22 21.61 5.33
CA LEU A 171 -9.47 22.22 4.85
C LEU A 171 -9.84 23.44 5.70
N ASN A 172 -10.47 24.43 5.06
CA ASN A 172 -11.12 25.54 5.76
C ASN A 172 -12.41 25.07 6.46
N PHE A 173 -12.94 25.93 7.33
CA PHE A 173 -14.09 25.62 8.17
C PHE A 173 -15.36 25.26 7.37
N ASP A 174 -15.63 25.97 6.27
CA ASP A 174 -16.83 25.75 5.45
C ASP A 174 -16.81 24.36 4.75
N LYS A 175 -15.62 23.91 4.32
CA LYS A 175 -15.47 22.56 3.77
C LYS A 175 -15.60 21.49 4.85
N ILE A 176 -15.07 21.73 6.04
CA ILE A 176 -15.19 20.81 7.19
C ILE A 176 -16.66 20.59 7.54
N LYS A 177 -17.47 21.64 7.60
CA LYS A 177 -18.91 21.55 7.88
C LYS A 177 -19.70 20.70 6.87
N LYS A 178 -19.24 20.63 5.61
CA LYS A 178 -19.89 19.85 4.55
C LYS A 178 -19.63 18.34 4.65
N ILE A 179 -18.78 17.88 5.58
CA ILE A 179 -18.48 16.46 5.74
C ILE A 179 -19.45 15.82 6.71
N LYS A 180 -20.49 15.19 6.17
CA LYS A 180 -21.49 14.46 6.99
C LYS A 180 -20.79 13.34 7.77
N GLY A 181 -21.13 13.21 9.06
CA GLY A 181 -20.59 12.16 9.94
C GLY A 181 -19.18 12.41 10.48
N LEU A 182 -18.54 13.52 10.14
CA LEU A 182 -17.27 13.92 10.72
C LEU A 182 -17.48 14.47 12.13
N LYS A 183 -16.80 13.88 13.12
CA LYS A 183 -16.73 14.38 14.49
C LYS A 183 -15.29 14.80 14.79
N LEU A 184 -15.07 16.06 15.13
CA LEU A 184 -13.73 16.64 15.33
C LEU A 184 -13.03 16.19 16.62
N ASN A 185 -13.79 15.65 17.57
CA ASN A 185 -13.31 15.10 18.84
C ASN A 185 -12.82 13.64 18.72
N LEU A 186 -12.92 13.03 17.54
CA LEU A 186 -12.41 11.67 17.30
C LEU A 186 -10.89 11.68 17.10
N ARG A 187 -10.26 10.56 17.47
CA ARG A 187 -8.88 10.26 17.10
C ARG A 187 -8.83 9.71 15.67
N PRO A 188 -7.67 9.79 14.97
CA PRO A 188 -7.58 9.27 13.61
C PRO A 188 -8.04 7.83 13.44
N SER A 189 -7.76 6.94 14.39
CA SER A 189 -8.18 5.53 14.32
C SER A 189 -9.69 5.31 14.52
N GLU A 190 -10.42 6.32 15.00
CA GLU A 190 -11.87 6.28 15.25
C GLU A 190 -12.67 6.86 14.08
N VAL A 191 -12.00 7.41 13.08
CA VAL A 191 -12.64 8.00 11.90
C VAL A 191 -12.78 6.95 10.80
N LYS A 192 -14.00 6.81 10.27
CA LYS A 192 -14.31 5.85 9.18
C LYS A 192 -13.52 6.16 7.91
N PRO A 193 -13.13 5.14 7.12
CA PRO A 193 -12.34 5.35 5.89
C PRO A 193 -13.02 6.28 4.88
N GLU A 194 -14.36 6.24 4.76
CA GLU A 194 -15.12 7.09 3.85
C GLU A 194 -14.94 8.58 4.14
N ILE A 195 -14.74 8.94 5.41
CA ILE A 195 -14.47 10.33 5.82
C ILE A 195 -13.12 10.79 5.28
N TYR A 196 -12.07 9.93 5.32
CA TYR A 196 -10.76 10.24 4.71
C TYR A 196 -10.88 10.47 3.21
N TYR A 197 -11.68 9.64 2.54
CA TYR A 197 -11.92 9.80 1.11
C TYR A 197 -12.62 11.13 0.83
N LYS A 198 -13.64 11.48 1.62
CA LYS A 198 -14.37 12.76 1.47
C LYS A 198 -13.49 13.98 1.75
N ILE A 199 -12.64 13.93 2.78
CA ILE A 199 -11.64 14.98 3.05
C ILE A 199 -10.72 15.15 1.84
N THR A 200 -10.26 14.05 1.23
CA THR A 200 -9.38 14.08 0.07
C THR A 200 -10.06 14.69 -1.15
N GLU A 201 -11.31 14.31 -1.43
CA GLU A 201 -12.10 14.90 -2.52
C GLU A 201 -12.28 16.43 -2.37
N LEU A 202 -12.55 16.89 -1.14
CA LEU A 202 -12.72 18.32 -0.87
C LEU A 202 -11.39 19.08 -0.95
N TYR A 203 -10.29 18.43 -0.55
CA TYR A 203 -8.94 18.98 -0.71
C TYR A 203 -8.56 19.14 -2.19
N GLU A 204 -8.93 18.19 -3.05
CA GLU A 204 -8.65 18.25 -4.49
C GLU A 204 -9.48 19.29 -5.25
N LYS A 205 -10.52 19.81 -4.62
CA LYS A 205 -11.37 20.90 -5.14
C LYS A 205 -10.97 22.28 -4.59
N SER A 206 -9.88 22.33 -3.79
CA SER A 206 -9.27 23.57 -3.28
C SER A 206 -8.27 24.06 -4.26
#